data_91df2f170b45a6fdb757cedfd311ce92
#
_entry.id   91df2f170b45a6fdb757cedfd311ce92
#
_cell.length_a   1.000
_cell.length_b   1.000
_cell.length_c   1.000
_cell.angle_alpha   90.00
_cell.angle_beta   90.00
_cell.angle_gamma   90.00
#
_symmetry.space_group_name_H-M   'P 1'
#
loop_
_entity.id
_entity.type
_entity.pdbx_description
1 polymer ?
#
loop_
_entity_poly.entity_id
_entity_poly.type
_entity_poly.pdbx_seq_one_letter_code
_entity_poly.pdbx_strand_id
1 'polypeptide(L)'
;MLASDDIGYKYYLKGDYQKALKVWTKELNEGKREAMYNIALLYYFGKGVKKNLPLAYEYCKKAAYKGSARAMNNLAYMYMRGLGTKKNYMSAYAWSEIAIENGYNSKKLRDDASMHLTPAMHYDVHKFINQLKKEIKRD
;
A
#
# COMPACT_ATOMS: atom_id res chain seq x y z
N MET A 1 0.04 -9.11 8.28
CA MET A 1 -1.18 -9.87 8.55
C MET A 1 -1.99 -9.20 9.63
N LEU A 2 -3.29 -9.16 9.47
CA LEU A 2 -4.15 -8.61 10.52
C LEU A 2 -4.13 -9.55 11.72
N ALA A 3 -4.12 -8.97 12.92
CA ALA A 3 -4.17 -9.77 14.12
C ALA A 3 -5.51 -10.52 14.20
N SER A 4 -5.49 -11.75 14.69
CA SER A 4 -6.69 -12.58 14.81
C SER A 4 -7.76 -11.96 15.73
N ASP A 5 -7.34 -11.07 16.62
CA ASP A 5 -8.22 -10.35 17.53
C ASP A 5 -8.64 -8.96 17.00
N ASP A 6 -8.25 -8.61 15.79
CA ASP A 6 -8.68 -7.36 15.15
C ASP A 6 -10.19 -7.40 14.91
N ILE A 7 -10.91 -6.52 15.61
CA ILE A 7 -12.37 -6.48 15.57
C ILE A 7 -12.86 -6.09 14.17
N GLY A 8 -12.21 -5.14 13.53
CA GLY A 8 -12.55 -4.73 12.17
C GLY A 8 -12.43 -5.88 11.18
N TYR A 9 -11.37 -6.67 11.31
CA TYR A 9 -11.17 -7.84 10.46
C TYR A 9 -12.23 -8.91 10.66
N LYS A 10 -12.65 -9.12 11.90
CA LYS A 10 -13.74 -10.06 12.21
C LYS A 10 -15.05 -9.65 11.51
N TYR A 11 -15.38 -8.36 11.53
CA TYR A 11 -16.54 -7.86 10.78
C TYR A 11 -16.34 -8.02 9.27
N TYR A 12 -15.14 -7.77 8.77
CA TYR A 12 -14.81 -7.93 7.35
C TYR A 12 -15.04 -9.37 6.90
N LEU A 13 -14.58 -10.35 7.67
CA LEU A 13 -14.76 -11.78 7.35
C LEU A 13 -16.23 -12.20 7.30
N LYS A 14 -17.08 -11.54 8.09
CA LYS A 14 -18.53 -11.81 8.09
C LYS A 14 -19.27 -11.09 6.98
N GLY A 15 -18.56 -10.29 6.18
CA GLY A 15 -19.17 -9.46 5.15
C GLY A 15 -19.81 -8.17 5.67
N ASP A 16 -19.60 -7.85 6.94
CA ASP A 16 -20.15 -6.63 7.56
C ASP A 16 -19.17 -5.48 7.40
N TYR A 17 -19.05 -5.03 6.15
CA TYR A 17 -18.05 -4.05 5.77
C TYR A 17 -18.29 -2.67 6.38
N GLN A 18 -19.55 -2.30 6.63
CA GLN A 18 -19.87 -1.02 7.27
C GLN A 18 -19.35 -0.97 8.71
N LYS A 19 -19.49 -2.07 9.46
CA LYS A 19 -18.94 -2.14 10.81
C LYS A 19 -17.41 -2.18 10.80
N ALA A 20 -16.83 -2.91 9.85
CA ALA A 20 -15.38 -2.92 9.68
C ALA A 20 -14.85 -1.51 9.41
N LEU A 21 -15.49 -0.79 8.49
CA LEU A 21 -15.11 0.59 8.15
C LEU A 21 -15.19 1.50 9.37
N LYS A 22 -16.24 1.36 10.17
CA LYS A 22 -16.42 2.18 11.38
C LYS A 22 -15.28 1.96 12.39
N VAL A 23 -14.91 0.70 12.64
CA VAL A 23 -13.79 0.35 13.52
C VAL A 23 -12.48 0.92 12.97
N TRP A 24 -12.21 0.69 11.69
CA TRP A 24 -10.95 1.14 11.09
C TRP A 24 -10.88 2.66 10.96
N THR A 25 -12.00 3.36 10.78
CA THR A 25 -12.03 4.82 10.78
C THR A 25 -11.60 5.37 12.14
N LYS A 26 -12.07 4.76 13.22
CA LYS A 26 -11.63 5.12 14.56
C LYS A 26 -10.13 4.91 14.74
N GLU A 27 -9.63 3.74 14.31
CA GLU A 27 -8.20 3.42 14.39
C GLU A 27 -7.37 4.33 13.49
N LEU A 28 -7.89 4.72 12.33
CA LEU A 28 -7.27 5.70 11.45
C LEU A 28 -7.04 7.02 12.16
N ASN A 29 -8.06 7.49 12.89
CA ASN A 29 -7.97 8.73 13.67
C ASN A 29 -6.94 8.61 14.82
N GLU A 30 -6.65 7.40 15.25
CA GLU A 30 -5.58 7.10 16.21
C GLU A 30 -4.21 6.98 15.54
N GLY A 31 -4.12 7.14 14.21
CA GLY A 31 -2.88 7.09 13.45
C GLY A 31 -2.36 5.68 13.16
N LYS A 32 -3.18 4.66 13.30
CA LYS A 32 -2.76 3.26 13.05
C LYS A 32 -2.64 2.98 11.56
N ARG A 33 -1.43 2.64 11.11
CA ARG A 33 -1.12 2.44 9.69
C ARG A 33 -1.87 1.28 9.05
N GLU A 34 -2.14 0.21 9.81
CA GLU A 34 -2.85 -0.95 9.26
C GLU A 34 -4.33 -0.62 9.00
N ALA A 35 -4.93 0.27 9.79
CA ALA A 35 -6.28 0.77 9.54
C ALA A 35 -6.33 1.53 8.21
N MET A 36 -5.33 2.34 7.93
CA MET A 36 -5.23 3.06 6.65
C MET A 36 -5.18 2.10 5.47
N TYR A 37 -4.36 1.05 5.58
CA TYR A 37 -4.26 0.00 4.56
C TYR A 37 -5.60 -0.72 4.37
N ASN A 38 -6.25 -1.11 5.46
CA ASN A 38 -7.52 -1.83 5.41
C ASN A 38 -8.62 -0.99 4.76
N ILE A 39 -8.70 0.29 5.09
CA ILE A 39 -9.66 1.21 4.46
C ILE A 39 -9.35 1.35 2.96
N ALA A 40 -8.06 1.43 2.61
CA ALA A 40 -7.66 1.47 1.20
C ALA A 40 -8.21 0.26 0.43
N LEU A 41 -8.16 -0.94 1.03
CA LEU A 41 -8.70 -2.14 0.39
C LEU A 41 -10.22 -2.08 0.20
N LEU A 42 -10.96 -1.53 1.15
CA LEU A 42 -12.41 -1.36 0.99
C LEU A 42 -12.74 -0.49 -0.22
N TYR A 43 -12.05 0.63 -0.39
CA TYR A 43 -12.23 1.49 -1.55
C TYR A 43 -11.72 0.87 -2.84
N TYR A 44 -10.64 0.10 -2.76
CA TYR A 44 -10.06 -0.58 -3.91
C TYR A 44 -11.04 -1.60 -4.51
N PHE A 45 -11.69 -2.39 -3.66
CA PHE A 45 -12.62 -3.43 -4.07
C PHE A 45 -14.09 -2.97 -4.10
N GLY A 46 -14.40 -1.81 -3.55
CA GLY A 46 -15.77 -1.34 -3.44
C GLY A 46 -16.59 -2.16 -2.46
N LYS A 47 -16.01 -2.52 -1.32
CA LYS A 47 -16.70 -3.31 -0.28
C LYS A 47 -17.19 -2.39 0.84
N GLY A 48 -18.52 -2.29 0.98
CA GLY A 48 -19.16 -1.42 1.97
C GLY A 48 -19.11 0.07 1.61
N VAL A 49 -18.40 0.41 0.57
CA VAL A 49 -18.28 1.76 0.02
C VAL A 49 -18.26 1.66 -1.50
N LYS A 50 -18.57 2.74 -2.18
CA LYS A 50 -18.41 2.80 -3.63
C LYS A 50 -16.92 2.70 -3.98
N LYS A 51 -16.59 1.83 -4.94
CA LYS A 51 -15.22 1.69 -5.43
C LYS A 51 -14.65 3.05 -5.84
N ASN A 52 -13.44 3.36 -5.34
CA ASN A 52 -12.79 4.64 -5.60
C ASN A 52 -11.28 4.42 -5.60
N LEU A 53 -10.70 4.21 -6.77
CA LEU A 53 -9.28 3.93 -6.91
C LEU A 53 -8.38 5.11 -6.51
N PRO A 54 -8.68 6.37 -6.89
CA PRO A 54 -7.88 7.49 -6.40
C PRO A 54 -7.84 7.60 -4.89
N LEU A 55 -8.97 7.38 -4.22
CA LEU A 55 -9.03 7.42 -2.76
C LEU A 55 -8.27 6.23 -2.14
N ALA A 56 -8.41 5.03 -2.74
CA ALA A 56 -7.64 3.86 -2.32
C ALA A 56 -6.13 4.14 -2.42
N TYR A 57 -5.71 4.79 -3.49
CA TYR A 57 -4.32 5.19 -3.68
C TYR A 57 -3.85 6.12 -2.56
N GLU A 58 -4.64 7.13 -2.20
CA GLU A 58 -4.26 8.07 -1.15
C GLU A 58 -4.11 7.40 0.22
N TYR A 59 -5.04 6.54 0.60
CA TYR A 59 -4.94 5.80 1.87
C TYR A 59 -3.76 4.83 1.86
N CYS A 60 -3.57 4.13 0.75
CA CYS A 60 -2.46 3.18 0.60
C CYS A 60 -1.11 3.89 0.71
N LYS A 61 -0.99 5.04 0.06
CA LYS A 61 0.21 5.88 0.11
C LYS A 61 0.52 6.33 1.54
N LYS A 62 -0.50 6.81 2.26
CA LYS A 62 -0.32 7.20 3.67
C LYS A 62 0.16 6.03 4.52
N ALA A 63 -0.43 4.86 4.36
CA ALA A 63 -0.02 3.67 5.11
C ALA A 63 1.42 3.26 4.76
N ALA A 64 1.79 3.34 3.48
CA ALA A 64 3.14 3.03 3.03
C ALA A 64 4.18 3.96 3.67
N TYR A 65 3.92 5.28 3.68
CA TYR A 65 4.81 6.25 4.31
C TYR A 65 4.88 6.09 5.83
N LYS A 66 3.92 5.43 6.44
CA LYS A 66 3.96 5.08 7.88
C LYS A 66 4.63 3.74 8.14
N GLY A 67 5.12 3.06 7.11
CA GLY A 67 5.91 1.86 7.25
C GLY A 67 5.17 0.53 7.06
N SER A 68 3.93 0.54 6.56
CA SER A 68 3.21 -0.70 6.25
C SER A 68 3.78 -1.37 5.01
N ALA A 69 4.42 -2.53 5.18
CA ALA A 69 5.00 -3.26 4.06
C ALA A 69 3.95 -3.74 3.05
N ARG A 70 2.76 -4.12 3.52
CA ARG A 70 1.65 -4.50 2.64
C ARG A 70 1.19 -3.33 1.80
N ALA A 71 1.06 -2.15 2.43
CA ALA A 71 0.67 -0.94 1.71
C ALA A 71 1.73 -0.55 0.68
N MET A 72 3.00 -0.71 1.02
CA MET A 72 4.10 -0.45 0.08
C MET A 72 3.98 -1.32 -1.16
N ASN A 73 3.71 -2.62 -0.99
CA ASN A 73 3.54 -3.53 -2.12
C ASN A 73 2.29 -3.19 -2.94
N ASN A 74 1.17 -2.89 -2.28
CA ASN A 74 -0.05 -2.47 -2.99
C ASN A 74 0.16 -1.16 -3.73
N LEU A 75 0.86 -0.22 -3.13
CA LEU A 75 1.20 1.05 -3.77
C LEU A 75 2.05 0.81 -5.03
N ALA A 76 3.03 -0.09 -4.94
CA ALA A 76 3.83 -0.50 -6.08
C ALA A 76 2.96 -1.08 -7.20
N TYR A 77 2.01 -1.94 -6.85
CA TYR A 77 1.08 -2.52 -7.82
C TYR A 77 0.23 -1.44 -8.50
N MET A 78 -0.25 -0.48 -7.73
CA MET A 78 -1.05 0.62 -8.27
C MET A 78 -0.24 1.46 -9.26
N TYR A 79 1.03 1.73 -8.96
CA TYR A 79 1.93 2.39 -9.92
C TYR A 79 2.20 1.54 -11.15
N MET A 80 2.37 0.24 -10.95
CA MET A 80 2.65 -0.69 -12.05
C MET A 80 1.51 -0.72 -13.08
N ARG A 81 0.27 -0.68 -12.61
CA ARG A 81 -0.93 -0.81 -13.44
C ARG A 81 -1.63 0.52 -13.73
N GLY A 82 -1.21 1.60 -13.09
CA GLY A 82 -1.90 2.88 -13.23
C GLY A 82 -3.28 2.88 -12.59
N LEU A 83 -3.41 2.35 -11.38
CA LEU A 83 -4.68 2.25 -10.64
C LEU A 83 -4.76 3.38 -9.62
N GLY A 84 -5.68 4.31 -9.83
CA GLY A 84 -5.85 5.48 -8.96
C GLY A 84 -4.74 6.52 -9.07
N THR A 85 -3.74 6.27 -9.89
CA THR A 85 -2.60 7.15 -10.16
C THR A 85 -2.07 6.84 -11.55
N LYS A 86 -1.19 7.67 -12.07
CA LYS A 86 -0.52 7.42 -13.34
C LYS A 86 0.45 6.24 -13.21
N LYS A 87 0.54 5.43 -14.26
CA LYS A 87 1.53 4.36 -14.34
C LYS A 87 2.93 4.93 -14.19
N ASN A 88 3.75 4.30 -13.35
CA ASN A 88 5.12 4.74 -13.10
C ASN A 88 5.96 3.54 -12.68
N TYR A 89 6.74 3.00 -13.60
CA TYR A 89 7.55 1.79 -13.36
C TYR A 89 8.67 2.03 -12.34
N MET A 90 9.26 3.22 -12.32
CA MET A 90 10.29 3.53 -11.31
C MET A 90 9.71 3.54 -9.90
N SER A 91 8.55 4.15 -9.73
CA SER A 91 7.86 4.14 -8.44
C SER A 91 7.43 2.73 -8.05
N ALA A 92 6.95 1.94 -9.02
CA ALA A 92 6.58 0.54 -8.78
C ALA A 92 7.79 -0.27 -8.30
N TYR A 93 8.92 -0.14 -8.97
CA TYR A 93 10.16 -0.81 -8.55
C TYR A 93 10.60 -0.35 -7.17
N ALA A 94 10.65 0.95 -6.94
CA ALA A 94 11.12 1.51 -5.68
C ALA A 94 10.28 1.04 -4.50
N TRP A 95 8.96 1.14 -4.59
CA TRP A 95 8.08 0.74 -3.49
C TRP A 95 8.09 -0.77 -3.26
N SER A 96 8.19 -1.59 -4.32
CA SER A 96 8.29 -3.04 -4.16
C SER A 96 9.61 -3.43 -3.49
N GLU A 97 10.71 -2.77 -3.82
CA GLU A 97 12.00 -3.02 -3.19
C GLU A 97 11.95 -2.66 -1.70
N ILE A 98 11.39 -1.50 -1.36
CA ILE A 98 11.24 -1.08 0.03
C ILE A 98 10.31 -2.02 0.80
N ALA A 99 9.24 -2.50 0.16
CA ALA A 99 8.34 -3.49 0.78
C ALA A 99 9.10 -4.76 1.16
N ILE A 100 9.95 -5.27 0.27
CA ILE A 100 10.76 -6.45 0.53
C ILE A 100 11.72 -6.21 1.71
N GLU A 101 12.37 -5.06 1.74
CA GLU A 101 13.25 -4.69 2.85
C GLU A 101 12.51 -4.60 4.18
N ASN A 102 11.21 -4.35 4.15
CA ASN A 102 10.36 -4.27 5.34
C ASN A 102 9.60 -5.58 5.60
N GLY A 103 10.01 -6.67 4.99
CA GLY A 103 9.52 -8.00 5.30
C GLY A 103 8.41 -8.53 4.39
N TYR A 104 8.06 -7.83 3.31
CA TYR A 104 7.08 -8.36 2.36
C TYR A 104 7.67 -9.57 1.63
N ASN A 105 6.96 -10.68 1.64
CA ASN A 105 7.51 -11.98 1.20
C ASN A 105 7.21 -12.29 -0.27
N SER A 106 7.49 -11.36 -1.18
CA SER A 106 7.37 -11.59 -2.63
C SER A 106 8.24 -10.60 -3.40
N LYS A 107 8.98 -11.14 -4.35
CA LYS A 107 9.84 -10.34 -5.26
C LYS A 107 9.22 -10.19 -6.64
N LYS A 108 8.05 -10.78 -6.86
CA LYS A 108 7.45 -10.84 -8.20
C LYS A 108 7.21 -9.46 -8.80
N LEU A 109 6.60 -8.56 -8.04
CA LEU A 109 6.27 -7.23 -8.53
C LEU A 109 7.52 -6.41 -8.83
N ARG A 110 8.55 -6.51 -7.97
CA ARG A 110 9.82 -5.86 -8.20
C ARG A 110 10.46 -6.34 -9.50
N ASP A 111 10.47 -7.65 -9.71
CA ASP A 111 11.10 -8.23 -10.90
C ASP A 111 10.33 -7.83 -12.17
N ASP A 112 9.01 -7.83 -12.12
CA ASP A 112 8.17 -7.37 -13.23
C ASP A 112 8.43 -5.89 -13.55
N ALA A 113 8.51 -5.04 -12.56
CA ALA A 113 8.79 -3.61 -12.74
C ALA A 113 10.18 -3.39 -13.31
N SER A 114 11.16 -4.16 -12.86
CA SER A 114 12.55 -4.08 -13.32
C SER A 114 12.66 -4.26 -14.83
N MET A 115 11.84 -5.10 -15.43
CA MET A 115 11.86 -5.36 -16.86
C MET A 115 11.48 -4.13 -17.70
N HIS A 116 10.84 -3.15 -17.10
CA HIS A 116 10.42 -1.91 -17.78
C HIS A 116 11.40 -0.76 -17.57
N LEU A 117 12.47 -0.97 -16.80
CA LEU A 117 13.44 0.08 -16.52
C LEU A 117 14.62 0.02 -17.50
N THR A 118 14.99 1.18 -18.04
CA THR A 118 16.22 1.32 -18.80
C THR A 118 17.43 1.29 -17.87
N PRO A 119 18.67 1.07 -18.36
CA PRO A 119 19.85 1.15 -17.50
C PRO A 119 19.98 2.49 -16.76
N ALA A 120 19.65 3.60 -17.41
CA ALA A 120 19.68 4.91 -16.77
C ALA A 120 18.65 4.99 -15.62
N MET A 121 17.45 4.44 -15.82
CA MET A 121 16.42 4.40 -14.79
C MET A 121 16.84 3.52 -13.60
N HIS A 122 17.51 2.39 -13.85
CA HIS A 122 18.06 1.56 -12.78
C HIS A 122 19.08 2.31 -11.94
N TYR A 123 19.88 3.14 -12.55
CA TYR A 123 20.82 3.99 -11.83
C TYR A 123 20.09 5.02 -10.97
N ASP A 124 19.11 5.71 -11.55
CA ASP A 124 18.38 6.78 -10.89
C ASP A 124 17.47 6.25 -9.77
N VAL A 125 16.91 5.05 -9.93
CA VAL A 125 15.96 4.52 -8.95
C VAL A 125 16.61 4.28 -7.58
N HIS A 126 17.90 4.02 -7.52
CA HIS A 126 18.59 3.84 -6.24
C HIS A 126 18.61 5.13 -5.42
N LYS A 127 18.80 6.26 -6.07
CA LYS A 127 18.71 7.57 -5.41
C LYS A 127 17.29 7.83 -4.91
N PHE A 128 16.30 7.49 -5.73
CA PHE A 128 14.90 7.64 -5.41
C PHE A 128 14.52 6.78 -4.21
N ILE A 129 14.95 5.52 -4.18
CA ILE A 129 14.73 4.61 -3.04
C ILE A 129 15.32 5.20 -1.76
N ASN A 130 16.55 5.70 -1.82
CA ASN A 130 17.19 6.31 -0.65
C ASN A 130 16.42 7.52 -0.15
N GLN A 131 15.90 8.33 -1.06
CA GLN A 131 15.08 9.49 -0.70
C GLN A 131 13.77 9.06 -0.03
N LEU A 132 13.07 8.07 -0.59
CA LEU A 132 11.85 7.53 -0.01
C LEU A 132 12.08 6.97 1.38
N LYS A 133 13.18 6.25 1.58
CA LYS A 133 13.51 5.67 2.89
C LYS A 133 13.66 6.74 3.97
N LYS A 134 14.15 7.91 3.62
CA LYS A 134 14.27 9.04 4.55
C LYS A 134 12.91 9.62 4.91
N GLU A 135 11.93 9.54 4.02
CA GLU A 135 10.60 10.08 4.22
C GLU A 135 9.68 9.13 4.96
N ILE A 136 9.97 7.83 4.97
CA ILE A 136 9.15 6.83 5.62
C ILE A 136 9.32 6.93 7.13
N LYS A 137 8.20 7.12 7.82
CA LYS A 137 8.16 7.19 9.28
C LYS A 137 7.87 5.80 9.84
N ARG A 138 8.78 5.31 10.65
CA ARG A 138 8.62 4.01 11.31
C ARG A 138 8.40 4.25 12.79
N ASP A 139 7.31 3.69 13.29
CA ASP A 139 6.99 3.74 14.72
C ASP A 139 7.68 2.59 15.46
#